data_7b29c278d1ff4a71518c56269909b1f9
#
_entry.id   7b29c278d1ff4a71518c56269909b1f9
#
_cell.length_a   1.000
_cell.length_b   1.000
_cell.length_c   1.000
_cell.angle_alpha   90.00
_cell.angle_beta   90.00
_cell.angle_gamma   90.00
#
_symmetry.space_group_name_H-M   'P 1'
#
loop_
_entity.id
_entity.type
_entity.pdbx_description
1 polymer ?
#
loop_
_entity_poly.entity_id
_entity_poly.type
_entity_poly.pdbx_seq_one_letter_code
_entity_poly.pdbx_strand_id
1 'polypeptide(L)'
;MLFKYEPGSAHKQFNEQGYVHLKDVLADDFVGYIKAFYDETQETASAEAEDWQVYGKKRQYVFEFPSQEAAEEFRDGLAALTGIDRDAFTISERHLKVYDKAANPWPAPHKDRAASEVSIGLPVHLPKGSTVCVFPELQFGPNPEEKALFMTDRDHPDLEQIYQKETCVMLNESIGDLVVFLGSSIFHERVKAAGAAILYIKANGDGRDPLGENIFGQKPMAEAL
;
A
#
# COMPACT_ATOMS: atom_id res chain seq x y z
N MET A 1 4.75 12.61 -16.68
CA MET A 1 3.33 12.43 -16.29
C MET A 1 3.17 11.02 -15.75
N LEU A 2 2.72 10.88 -14.49
CA LEU A 2 2.51 9.58 -13.85
C LEU A 2 1.11 9.03 -14.06
N PHE A 3 0.12 9.90 -14.21
CA PHE A 3 -1.28 9.53 -14.26
C PHE A 3 -1.89 9.87 -15.63
N LYS A 4 -2.72 8.98 -16.17
CA LYS A 4 -3.53 9.20 -17.38
C LYS A 4 -4.71 10.13 -17.12
N TYR A 5 -5.18 10.18 -15.86
CA TYR A 5 -6.22 11.09 -15.39
C TYR A 5 -6.01 11.41 -13.91
N GLU A 6 -6.63 12.47 -13.42
CA GLU A 6 -6.46 12.98 -12.06
C GLU A 6 -7.02 12.03 -11.00
N PRO A 7 -6.17 11.47 -10.11
CA PRO A 7 -6.64 10.60 -9.01
C PRO A 7 -7.65 11.30 -8.09
N GLY A 8 -7.51 12.60 -7.90
CA GLY A 8 -8.41 13.43 -7.07
C GLY A 8 -9.88 13.39 -7.50
N SER A 9 -10.17 12.99 -8.74
CA SER A 9 -11.55 12.80 -9.21
C SER A 9 -12.33 11.76 -8.40
N ALA A 10 -11.64 10.84 -7.70
CA ALA A 10 -12.25 9.83 -6.84
C ALA A 10 -12.27 10.23 -5.33
N HIS A 11 -11.90 11.47 -4.98
CA HIS A 11 -11.85 11.92 -3.59
C HIS A 11 -13.15 11.66 -2.82
N LYS A 12 -14.29 11.97 -3.42
CA LYS A 12 -15.59 11.74 -2.78
C LYS A 12 -15.79 10.25 -2.43
N GLN A 13 -15.51 9.35 -3.37
CA GLN A 13 -15.63 7.92 -3.14
C GLN A 13 -14.69 7.45 -2.04
N PHE A 14 -13.42 7.89 -2.06
CA PHE A 14 -12.45 7.54 -1.02
C PHE A 14 -12.90 7.99 0.36
N ASN A 15 -13.40 9.23 0.48
CA ASN A 15 -13.86 9.78 1.75
C ASN A 15 -15.10 9.06 2.30
N GLU A 16 -16.00 8.58 1.42
CA GLU A 16 -17.21 7.85 1.81
C GLU A 16 -16.94 6.38 2.16
N GLN A 17 -16.01 5.72 1.46
CA GLN A 17 -15.79 4.26 1.57
C GLN A 17 -14.51 3.89 2.31
N GLY A 18 -13.53 4.81 2.40
CA GLY A 18 -12.20 4.54 2.93
C GLY A 18 -11.29 3.77 1.98
N TYR A 19 -11.72 3.47 0.75
CA TYR A 19 -10.92 2.83 -0.29
C TYR A 19 -11.41 3.20 -1.69
N VAL A 20 -10.51 3.12 -2.68
CA VAL A 20 -10.83 3.22 -4.10
C VAL A 20 -9.95 2.31 -4.92
N HIS A 21 -10.46 1.92 -6.08
CA HIS A 21 -9.73 1.22 -7.13
C HIS A 21 -9.81 2.04 -8.42
N LEU A 22 -8.71 2.70 -8.77
CA LEU A 22 -8.58 3.51 -9.98
C LEU A 22 -8.04 2.63 -11.10
N LYS A 23 -8.86 2.37 -12.11
CA LYS A 23 -8.49 1.47 -13.20
C LYS A 23 -7.71 2.20 -14.27
N ASP A 24 -6.62 1.59 -14.74
CA ASP A 24 -5.77 2.10 -15.83
C ASP A 24 -5.39 3.58 -15.65
N VAL A 25 -5.13 3.97 -14.40
CA VAL A 25 -4.79 5.36 -14.05
C VAL A 25 -3.33 5.70 -14.26
N LEU A 26 -2.43 4.71 -14.18
CA LEU A 26 -0.99 4.94 -14.30
C LEU A 26 -0.59 5.08 -15.77
N ALA A 27 0.23 6.08 -16.06
CA ALA A 27 0.82 6.24 -17.40
C ALA A 27 1.74 5.08 -17.76
N ASP A 28 1.75 4.67 -19.02
CA ASP A 28 2.47 3.49 -19.51
C ASP A 28 3.99 3.60 -19.27
N ASP A 29 4.57 4.79 -19.42
CA ASP A 29 5.99 5.04 -19.14
C ASP A 29 6.33 4.81 -17.66
N PHE A 30 5.44 5.19 -16.75
CA PHE A 30 5.65 4.96 -15.32
C PHE A 30 5.47 3.49 -14.95
N VAL A 31 4.48 2.81 -15.53
CA VAL A 31 4.33 1.35 -15.41
C VAL A 31 5.59 0.65 -15.90
N GLY A 32 6.13 1.07 -17.07
CA GLY A 32 7.38 0.56 -17.63
C GLY A 32 8.56 0.77 -16.68
N TYR A 33 8.67 1.95 -16.07
CA TYR A 33 9.71 2.26 -15.08
C TYR A 33 9.65 1.36 -13.85
N ILE A 34 8.46 1.18 -13.25
CA ILE A 34 8.31 0.31 -12.08
C ILE A 34 8.63 -1.14 -12.45
N LYS A 35 8.24 -1.58 -13.66
CA LYS A 35 8.57 -2.92 -14.14
C LYS A 35 10.07 -3.11 -14.33
N ALA A 36 10.79 -2.14 -14.92
CA ALA A 36 12.24 -2.19 -15.05
C ALA A 36 12.92 -2.26 -13.68
N PHE A 37 12.48 -1.45 -12.72
CA PHE A 37 12.94 -1.52 -11.34
C PHE A 37 12.74 -2.91 -10.73
N TYR A 38 11.57 -3.54 -10.95
CA TYR A 38 11.32 -4.91 -10.52
C TYR A 38 12.29 -5.91 -11.17
N ASP A 39 12.48 -5.85 -12.48
CA ASP A 39 13.35 -6.77 -13.22
C ASP A 39 14.82 -6.65 -12.73
N GLU A 40 15.33 -5.43 -12.50
CA GLU A 40 16.68 -5.17 -11.98
C GLU A 40 16.88 -5.66 -10.53
N THR A 41 15.85 -5.56 -9.71
CA THR A 41 15.95 -5.93 -8.30
C THR A 41 15.78 -7.43 -8.03
N GLN A 42 15.28 -8.21 -9.00
CA GLN A 42 15.09 -9.66 -8.81
C GLN A 42 16.39 -10.41 -8.48
N GLU A 43 17.52 -9.96 -9.02
CA GLU A 43 18.82 -10.59 -8.84
C GLU A 43 19.49 -10.21 -7.51
N THR A 44 19.16 -9.05 -6.94
CA THR A 44 19.85 -8.46 -5.77
C THR A 44 19.10 -8.63 -4.47
N ALA A 45 17.92 -9.28 -4.50
CA ALA A 45 17.04 -9.39 -3.37
C ALA A 45 17.64 -10.15 -2.19
N SER A 46 17.86 -9.47 -1.09
CA SER A 46 17.86 -10.15 0.21
C SER A 46 16.43 -10.56 0.56
N ALA A 47 16.22 -11.82 0.97
CA ALA A 47 15.01 -12.17 1.68
C ALA A 47 14.90 -11.20 2.88
N GLU A 48 13.71 -10.63 3.11
CA GLU A 48 13.42 -9.94 4.36
C GLU A 48 13.95 -10.81 5.50
N ALA A 49 14.75 -10.21 6.36
CA ALA A 49 15.61 -10.92 7.31
C ALA A 49 14.92 -12.12 7.91
N GLU A 50 15.67 -13.20 8.08
CA GLU A 50 15.23 -14.46 8.68
C GLU A 50 14.51 -14.29 10.04
N ASP A 51 14.66 -13.13 10.69
CA ASP A 51 14.05 -12.75 11.96
C ASP A 51 12.54 -12.48 11.88
N TRP A 52 11.98 -12.25 10.71
CA TRP A 52 10.54 -12.16 10.52
C TRP A 52 10.02 -13.53 10.07
N GLN A 53 9.67 -14.37 11.02
CA GLN A 53 8.90 -15.61 10.79
C GLN A 53 7.49 -15.26 10.30
N VAL A 54 7.41 -14.56 9.17
CA VAL A 54 6.17 -14.39 8.44
C VAL A 54 6.00 -15.64 7.60
N TYR A 55 4.91 -16.35 7.76
CA TYR A 55 4.47 -17.33 6.77
C TYR A 55 4.35 -16.59 5.43
N GLY A 56 5.23 -16.95 4.48
CA GLY A 56 5.32 -16.24 3.23
C GLY A 56 6.48 -15.27 3.21
N LYS A 57 7.64 -15.77 2.81
CA LYS A 57 8.82 -14.95 2.58
C LYS A 57 8.52 -13.94 1.50
N LYS A 58 8.53 -12.67 1.84
CA LYS A 58 8.54 -11.57 0.88
C LYS A 58 9.89 -10.89 0.91
N ARG A 59 10.27 -10.34 -0.23
CA ARG A 59 11.45 -9.48 -0.38
C ARG A 59 10.96 -8.06 -0.48
N GLN A 60 11.72 -7.11 0.01
CA GLN A 60 11.38 -5.68 -0.04
C GLN A 60 12.54 -4.89 -0.60
N TYR A 61 12.21 -3.91 -1.43
CA TYR A 61 13.16 -2.98 -2.03
C TYR A 61 12.63 -1.57 -1.91
N VAL A 62 13.46 -0.67 -1.41
CA VAL A 62 13.10 0.76 -1.36
C VAL A 62 12.99 1.28 -2.78
N PHE A 63 11.84 1.84 -3.12
CA PHE A 63 11.58 2.38 -4.45
C PHE A 63 12.03 3.84 -4.55
N GLU A 64 12.69 4.16 -5.65
CA GLU A 64 13.02 5.54 -6.00
C GLU A 64 12.17 5.99 -7.19
N PHE A 65 11.59 7.19 -7.08
CA PHE A 65 10.87 7.79 -8.21
C PHE A 65 11.86 8.16 -9.33
N PRO A 66 11.41 8.16 -10.61
CA PRO A 66 12.31 8.47 -11.73
C PRO A 66 12.87 9.89 -11.72
N SER A 67 12.17 10.81 -11.03
CA SER A 67 12.62 12.19 -10.81
C SER A 67 11.88 12.84 -9.66
N GLN A 68 12.36 13.99 -9.22
CA GLN A 68 11.67 14.79 -8.19
C GLN A 68 10.29 15.27 -8.69
N GLU A 69 10.19 15.66 -9.95
CA GLU A 69 8.92 16.10 -10.56
C GLU A 69 7.89 14.95 -10.57
N ALA A 70 8.34 13.72 -10.82
CA ALA A 70 7.48 12.54 -10.74
C ALA A 70 6.99 12.28 -9.29
N ALA A 71 7.87 12.42 -8.32
CA ALA A 71 7.49 12.31 -6.91
C ALA A 71 6.49 13.39 -6.48
N GLU A 72 6.69 14.64 -6.95
CA GLU A 72 5.77 15.75 -6.68
C GLU A 72 4.39 15.52 -7.34
N GLU A 73 4.36 15.06 -8.61
CA GLU A 73 3.12 14.70 -9.30
C GLU A 73 2.36 13.59 -8.56
N PHE A 74 3.08 12.59 -8.06
CA PHE A 74 2.50 11.52 -7.22
C PHE A 74 1.88 12.11 -5.96
N ARG A 75 2.63 12.94 -5.22
CA ARG A 75 2.14 13.60 -4.02
C ARG A 75 0.89 14.43 -4.28
N ASP A 76 0.90 15.25 -5.33
CA ASP A 76 -0.21 16.14 -5.68
C ASP A 76 -1.48 15.34 -5.98
N GLY A 77 -1.38 14.28 -6.79
CA GLY A 77 -2.50 13.40 -7.12
C GLY A 77 -3.05 12.65 -5.92
N LEU A 78 -2.18 12.14 -5.04
CA LEU A 78 -2.61 11.40 -3.86
C LEU A 78 -3.11 12.31 -2.74
N ALA A 79 -2.53 13.48 -2.53
CA ALA A 79 -3.06 14.49 -1.61
C ALA A 79 -4.48 14.91 -2.01
N ALA A 80 -4.70 15.19 -3.30
CA ALA A 80 -6.03 15.50 -3.82
C ALA A 80 -7.04 14.36 -3.67
N LEU A 81 -6.58 13.10 -3.82
CA LEU A 81 -7.42 11.91 -3.64
C LEU A 81 -7.78 11.67 -2.17
N THR A 82 -6.80 11.74 -1.27
CA THR A 82 -6.98 11.36 0.14
C THR A 82 -7.53 12.48 1.01
N GLY A 83 -7.39 13.75 0.56
CA GLY A 83 -7.72 14.93 1.35
C GLY A 83 -6.64 15.29 2.38
N ILE A 84 -5.51 14.60 2.40
CA ILE A 84 -4.35 15.01 3.20
C ILE A 84 -3.81 16.31 2.62
N ASP A 85 -3.54 17.29 3.48
CA ASP A 85 -2.89 18.53 3.05
C ASP A 85 -1.57 18.21 2.33
N ARG A 86 -1.36 18.84 1.16
CA ARG A 86 -0.19 18.58 0.33
C ARG A 86 1.13 18.77 1.06
N ASP A 87 1.23 19.82 1.86
CA ASP A 87 2.46 20.15 2.59
C ASP A 87 2.67 19.24 3.81
N ALA A 88 1.61 18.57 4.28
CA ALA A 88 1.65 17.57 5.35
C ALA A 88 1.82 16.13 4.83
N PHE A 89 1.65 15.90 3.52
CA PHE A 89 1.73 14.56 2.95
C PHE A 89 3.13 13.97 3.13
N THR A 90 3.22 12.95 3.99
CA THR A 90 4.48 12.31 4.40
C THR A 90 4.48 10.85 3.97
N ILE A 91 5.48 10.44 3.21
CA ILE A 91 5.70 9.03 2.90
C ILE A 91 6.34 8.35 4.12
N SER A 92 5.70 7.30 4.62
CA SER A 92 6.22 6.48 5.73
C SER A 92 6.79 5.13 5.29
N GLU A 93 6.54 4.73 4.04
CA GLU A 93 7.08 3.52 3.40
C GLU A 93 6.94 3.61 1.88
N ARG A 94 7.96 3.17 1.12
CA ARG A 94 7.93 3.08 -0.35
C ARG A 94 8.67 1.82 -0.81
N HIS A 95 8.02 0.67 -0.67
CA HIS A 95 8.64 -0.63 -0.93
C HIS A 95 7.97 -1.40 -2.08
N LEU A 96 8.78 -1.84 -3.02
CA LEU A 96 8.40 -2.94 -3.89
C LEU A 96 8.46 -4.24 -3.07
N LYS A 97 7.30 -4.86 -2.84
CA LYS A 97 7.20 -6.15 -2.14
C LYS A 97 7.00 -7.27 -3.14
N VAL A 98 7.93 -8.24 -3.12
CA VAL A 98 7.90 -9.42 -3.96
C VAL A 98 7.62 -10.64 -3.08
N TYR A 99 6.48 -11.26 -3.28
CA TYR A 99 6.06 -12.45 -2.54
C TYR A 99 6.61 -13.70 -3.22
N ASP A 100 7.31 -14.55 -2.47
CA ASP A 100 7.77 -15.81 -3.02
C ASP A 100 6.65 -16.85 -3.15
N LYS A 101 7.00 -18.03 -3.68
CA LYS A 101 6.02 -19.10 -3.93
C LYS A 101 5.41 -19.69 -2.65
N ALA A 102 6.04 -19.44 -1.50
CA ALA A 102 5.57 -19.89 -0.19
C ALA A 102 4.69 -18.86 0.53
N ALA A 103 4.38 -17.74 -0.10
CA ALA A 103 3.57 -16.66 0.49
C ALA A 103 2.08 -17.00 0.69
N ASN A 104 1.67 -18.21 0.41
CA ASN A 104 0.38 -18.81 0.74
C ASN A 104 0.63 -20.04 1.64
N PRO A 105 -0.35 -20.60 2.33
CA PRO A 105 -1.79 -20.48 2.08
C PRO A 105 -2.57 -19.61 3.06
N TRP A 106 -1.93 -18.88 3.96
CA TRP A 106 -2.60 -18.32 5.12
C TRP A 106 -2.84 -16.81 4.94
N PRO A 107 -4.08 -16.38 4.61
CA PRO A 107 -4.41 -14.97 4.69
C PRO A 107 -4.35 -14.53 6.15
N ALA A 108 -3.66 -13.43 6.37
CA ALA A 108 -3.53 -12.80 7.68
C ALA A 108 -3.98 -11.34 7.59
N PRO A 109 -5.31 -11.09 7.50
CA PRO A 109 -5.83 -9.74 7.44
C PRO A 109 -5.38 -8.92 8.63
N HIS A 110 -4.91 -7.72 8.32
CA HIS A 110 -4.36 -6.82 9.32
C HIS A 110 -4.70 -5.37 8.97
N LYS A 111 -4.61 -4.51 9.98
CA LYS A 111 -4.45 -3.08 9.82
C LYS A 111 -2.96 -2.76 9.83
N ASP A 112 -2.57 -1.83 9.01
CA ASP A 112 -1.21 -1.31 9.04
C ASP A 112 -0.93 -0.56 10.37
N ARG A 113 0.34 -0.28 10.64
CA ARG A 113 0.77 0.58 11.75
C ARG A 113 0.22 1.99 11.61
N ALA A 114 0.22 2.75 12.70
CA ALA A 114 -0.32 4.10 12.76
C ALA A 114 0.27 5.05 11.70
N ALA A 115 1.59 4.99 11.45
CA ALA A 115 2.25 5.81 10.43
C ALA A 115 1.85 5.47 8.98
N SER A 116 1.09 4.41 8.76
CA SER A 116 0.57 3.98 7.46
C SER A 116 -0.93 4.27 7.37
N GLU A 117 -1.31 5.55 7.57
CA GLU A 117 -2.70 6.01 7.52
C GLU A 117 -3.36 5.62 6.20
N VAL A 118 -2.66 5.87 5.10
CA VAL A 118 -3.07 5.50 3.74
C VAL A 118 -2.08 4.50 3.16
N SER A 119 -2.60 3.43 2.59
CA SER A 119 -1.84 2.43 1.83
C SER A 119 -2.22 2.51 0.36
N ILE A 120 -1.21 2.60 -0.50
CA ILE A 120 -1.30 2.80 -1.95
C ILE A 120 -0.60 1.61 -2.60
N GLY A 121 -1.34 0.81 -3.37
CA GLY A 121 -0.83 -0.37 -4.05
C GLY A 121 -0.79 -0.18 -5.56
N LEU A 122 0.38 -0.37 -6.16
CA LEU A 122 0.62 -0.36 -7.60
C LEU A 122 1.06 -1.77 -8.02
N PRO A 123 0.20 -2.54 -8.71
CA PRO A 123 0.55 -3.88 -9.17
C PRO A 123 1.66 -3.86 -10.21
N VAL A 124 2.68 -4.71 -10.04
CA VAL A 124 3.81 -4.86 -10.96
C VAL A 124 3.81 -6.24 -11.63
N HIS A 125 3.52 -7.27 -10.86
CA HIS A 125 3.30 -8.63 -11.35
C HIS A 125 2.18 -9.29 -10.55
N LEU A 126 1.17 -9.78 -11.23
CA LEU A 126 0.00 -10.41 -10.59
C LEU A 126 -0.24 -11.84 -11.12
N PRO A 127 0.00 -12.86 -10.32
CA PRO A 127 -0.46 -14.21 -10.60
C PRO A 127 -1.99 -14.26 -10.65
N LYS A 128 -2.54 -15.23 -11.38
CA LYS A 128 -3.98 -15.40 -11.55
C LYS A 128 -4.72 -15.47 -10.20
N GLY A 129 -5.61 -14.50 -9.99
CA GLY A 129 -6.46 -14.42 -8.82
C GLY A 129 -5.77 -13.78 -7.60
N SER A 130 -4.54 -13.23 -7.74
CA SER A 130 -3.97 -12.37 -6.72
C SER A 130 -4.72 -11.04 -6.70
N THR A 131 -5.18 -10.64 -5.52
CA THR A 131 -5.95 -9.40 -5.34
C THR A 131 -5.86 -8.88 -3.92
N VAL A 132 -6.08 -7.58 -3.73
CA VAL A 132 -6.34 -7.01 -2.41
C VAL A 132 -7.77 -7.28 -2.01
N CYS A 133 -7.96 -7.80 -0.80
CA CYS A 133 -9.23 -7.89 -0.11
C CYS A 133 -9.26 -6.84 1.01
N VAL A 134 -10.32 -6.08 1.12
CA VAL A 134 -10.56 -5.12 2.21
C VAL A 134 -11.84 -5.48 2.96
N PHE A 135 -11.89 -5.15 4.27
CA PHE A 135 -13.01 -5.42 5.17
C PHE A 135 -13.51 -4.10 5.78
N PRO A 136 -14.18 -3.23 4.98
CA PRO A 136 -14.43 -1.84 5.36
C PRO A 136 -15.42 -1.69 6.52
N GLU A 137 -16.29 -2.67 6.74
CA GLU A 137 -17.31 -2.64 7.81
C GLU A 137 -16.84 -3.33 9.09
N LEU A 138 -15.71 -4.05 9.04
CA LEU A 138 -15.22 -4.82 10.18
C LEU A 138 -14.30 -3.98 11.06
N GLN A 139 -14.75 -3.61 12.25
CA GLN A 139 -13.95 -2.88 13.25
C GLN A 139 -13.23 -1.67 12.64
N PHE A 140 -13.95 -0.86 11.87
CA PHE A 140 -13.41 0.36 11.28
C PHE A 140 -12.86 1.32 12.35
N GLY A 141 -11.68 1.87 12.10
CA GLY A 141 -11.02 2.83 12.98
C GLY A 141 -9.51 2.65 13.01
N PRO A 142 -8.74 3.72 13.27
CA PRO A 142 -7.29 3.69 13.16
C PRO A 142 -6.64 2.77 14.20
N ASN A 143 -5.64 2.02 13.76
CA ASN A 143 -4.71 1.33 14.63
C ASN A 143 -3.76 2.38 15.26
N PRO A 144 -3.73 2.54 16.58
CA PRO A 144 -2.87 3.52 17.24
C PRO A 144 -1.40 3.07 17.37
N GLU A 145 -1.11 1.79 17.09
CA GLU A 145 0.20 1.19 17.34
C GLU A 145 1.12 1.30 16.12
N GLU A 146 2.42 1.41 16.38
CA GLU A 146 3.46 1.38 15.32
C GLU A 146 3.83 -0.05 14.87
N LYS A 147 2.90 -0.97 14.98
CA LYS A 147 2.97 -2.35 14.47
C LYS A 147 1.63 -2.74 13.85
N ALA A 148 1.64 -3.73 12.96
CA ALA A 148 0.40 -4.24 12.37
C ALA A 148 -0.50 -4.87 13.44
N LEU A 149 -1.81 -4.60 13.30
CA LEU A 149 -2.86 -5.23 14.12
C LEU A 149 -3.55 -6.31 13.30
N PHE A 150 -3.35 -7.58 13.67
CA PHE A 150 -3.98 -8.70 12.98
C PHE A 150 -5.42 -8.90 13.42
N MET A 151 -6.28 -9.30 12.47
CA MET A 151 -7.70 -9.55 12.71
C MET A 151 -7.92 -10.76 13.63
N THR A 152 -7.12 -11.81 13.43
CA THR A 152 -7.12 -13.04 14.20
C THR A 152 -5.69 -13.39 14.58
N ASP A 153 -5.48 -14.56 15.20
CA ASP A 153 -4.13 -15.08 15.42
C ASP A 153 -3.39 -15.14 14.07
N ARG A 154 -2.22 -14.51 14.00
CA ARG A 154 -1.41 -14.44 12.78
C ARG A 154 -0.98 -15.82 12.27
N ASP A 155 -0.65 -16.71 13.19
CA ASP A 155 -0.10 -18.02 12.89
C ASP A 155 -1.20 -19.10 12.73
N HIS A 156 -2.39 -18.85 13.28
CA HIS A 156 -3.56 -19.72 13.22
C HIS A 156 -4.82 -18.90 12.88
N PRO A 157 -4.93 -18.35 11.66
CA PRO A 157 -6.02 -17.45 11.30
C PRO A 157 -7.37 -18.19 11.31
N ASP A 158 -8.40 -17.52 11.85
CA ASP A 158 -9.80 -17.95 11.74
C ASP A 158 -10.32 -17.62 10.34
N LEU A 159 -10.24 -18.58 9.44
CA LEU A 159 -10.62 -18.42 8.04
C LEU A 159 -12.11 -18.14 7.87
N GLU A 160 -12.98 -18.66 8.74
CA GLU A 160 -14.41 -18.41 8.68
C GLU A 160 -14.72 -16.94 9.01
N GLN A 161 -14.13 -16.41 10.06
CA GLN A 161 -14.23 -14.99 10.40
C GLN A 161 -13.62 -14.09 9.33
N ILE A 162 -12.48 -14.48 8.76
CA ILE A 162 -11.77 -13.68 7.78
C ILE A 162 -12.58 -13.47 6.51
N TYR A 163 -13.25 -14.50 6.00
CA TYR A 163 -13.94 -14.47 4.72
C TYR A 163 -15.46 -14.42 4.85
N GLN A 164 -15.97 -13.65 5.78
CA GLN A 164 -17.39 -13.32 5.82
C GLN A 164 -17.76 -12.52 4.57
N LYS A 165 -18.62 -13.08 3.73
CA LYS A 165 -18.92 -12.53 2.39
C LYS A 165 -19.48 -11.10 2.44
N GLU A 166 -20.20 -10.77 3.49
CA GLU A 166 -20.88 -9.48 3.68
C GLU A 166 -19.89 -8.33 3.95
N THR A 167 -18.67 -8.66 4.40
CA THR A 167 -17.67 -7.67 4.80
C THR A 167 -16.42 -7.67 3.93
N CYS A 168 -16.29 -8.64 3.02
CA CYS A 168 -15.11 -8.81 2.16
C CYS A 168 -15.33 -8.20 0.79
N VAL A 169 -14.48 -7.25 0.40
CA VAL A 169 -14.48 -6.63 -0.94
C VAL A 169 -13.17 -6.96 -1.65
N MET A 170 -13.26 -7.71 -2.75
CA MET A 170 -12.12 -8.03 -3.63
C MET A 170 -11.95 -6.93 -4.67
N LEU A 171 -10.81 -6.27 -4.71
CA LEU A 171 -10.59 -5.12 -5.59
C LEU A 171 -10.18 -5.52 -7.03
N ASN A 172 -9.70 -6.76 -7.23
CA ASN A 172 -9.41 -7.35 -8.55
C ASN A 172 -8.59 -6.42 -9.48
N GLU A 173 -7.51 -5.88 -8.95
CA GLU A 173 -6.63 -4.94 -9.65
C GLU A 173 -5.89 -5.60 -10.82
N SER A 174 -5.45 -4.76 -11.75
CA SER A 174 -4.62 -5.09 -12.93
C SER A 174 -3.36 -4.22 -12.96
N ILE A 175 -2.39 -4.57 -13.79
CA ILE A 175 -1.22 -3.71 -14.07
C ILE A 175 -1.72 -2.39 -14.67
N GLY A 176 -1.22 -1.27 -14.17
CA GLY A 176 -1.68 0.08 -14.54
C GLY A 176 -2.78 0.65 -13.64
N ASP A 177 -3.36 -0.18 -12.78
CA ASP A 177 -4.32 0.27 -11.77
C ASP A 177 -3.61 0.86 -10.53
N LEU A 178 -4.37 1.59 -9.73
CA LEU A 178 -3.98 2.08 -8.41
C LEU A 178 -5.07 1.70 -7.40
N VAL A 179 -4.68 1.04 -6.33
CA VAL A 179 -5.56 0.75 -5.19
C VAL A 179 -5.13 1.60 -4.01
N VAL A 180 -6.06 2.36 -3.44
CA VAL A 180 -5.80 3.23 -2.29
C VAL A 180 -6.83 2.93 -1.21
N PHE A 181 -6.37 2.73 0.03
CA PHE A 181 -7.26 2.48 1.17
C PHE A 181 -6.66 3.01 2.48
N LEU A 182 -7.51 3.23 3.47
CA LEU A 182 -7.11 3.64 4.82
C LEU A 182 -6.44 2.46 5.54
N GLY A 183 -5.12 2.33 5.33
CA GLY A 183 -4.34 1.15 5.75
C GLY A 183 -4.36 0.89 7.24
N SER A 184 -4.27 1.94 8.07
CA SER A 184 -4.34 1.81 9.52
C SER A 184 -5.78 1.62 10.05
N SER A 185 -6.82 1.91 9.25
CA SER A 185 -8.21 1.92 9.71
C SER A 185 -9.05 0.75 9.21
N ILE A 186 -8.68 0.14 8.07
CA ILE A 186 -9.42 -0.94 7.44
C ILE A 186 -8.57 -2.22 7.46
N PHE A 187 -9.14 -3.33 7.95
CA PHE A 187 -8.50 -4.62 7.79
C PHE A 187 -8.41 -4.98 6.31
N HIS A 188 -7.24 -5.47 5.89
CA HIS A 188 -6.96 -5.82 4.50
C HIS A 188 -5.98 -6.98 4.40
N GLU A 189 -5.95 -7.62 3.23
CA GLU A 189 -5.10 -8.76 2.92
C GLU A 189 -4.80 -8.84 1.42
N ARG A 190 -3.62 -9.37 1.08
CA ARG A 190 -3.30 -9.82 -0.29
C ARG A 190 -3.66 -11.28 -0.43
N VAL A 191 -4.78 -11.56 -1.09
CA VAL A 191 -5.22 -12.93 -1.39
C VAL A 191 -4.37 -13.52 -2.51
N LYS A 192 -4.00 -14.79 -2.41
CA LYS A 192 -3.14 -15.51 -3.38
C LYS A 192 -1.88 -14.72 -3.72
N ALA A 193 -1.14 -14.34 -2.67
CA ALA A 193 0.03 -13.50 -2.77
C ALA A 193 1.22 -14.17 -3.48
N ALA A 194 1.28 -15.51 -3.51
CA ALA A 194 2.44 -16.28 -4.04
C ALA A 194 2.85 -15.83 -5.44
N GLY A 195 4.05 -15.33 -5.58
CA GLY A 195 4.62 -14.82 -6.82
C GLY A 195 4.20 -13.41 -7.21
N ALA A 196 3.32 -12.74 -6.45
CA ALA A 196 2.95 -11.36 -6.74
C ALA A 196 4.10 -10.38 -6.46
N ALA A 197 4.16 -9.28 -7.22
CA ALA A 197 5.01 -8.14 -6.94
C ALA A 197 4.18 -6.86 -6.98
N ILE A 198 4.20 -6.12 -5.88
CA ILE A 198 3.40 -4.90 -5.69
C ILE A 198 4.30 -3.80 -5.13
N LEU A 199 4.30 -2.65 -5.76
CA LEU A 199 4.85 -1.46 -5.16
C LEU A 199 3.82 -0.89 -4.17
N TYR A 200 4.16 -0.91 -2.88
CA TYR A 200 3.39 -0.26 -1.83
C TYR A 200 4.05 1.05 -1.43
N ILE A 201 3.28 2.12 -1.46
CA ILE A 201 3.64 3.40 -0.89
C ILE A 201 2.64 3.67 0.23
N LYS A 202 3.15 4.01 1.41
CA LYS A 202 2.32 4.33 2.57
C LYS A 202 2.56 5.77 2.99
N ALA A 203 1.49 6.46 3.35
CA ALA A 203 1.55 7.88 3.68
C ALA A 203 0.66 8.21 4.87
N ASN A 204 0.90 9.38 5.45
CA ASN A 204 0.09 10.00 6.50
C ASN A 204 0.13 11.52 6.39
N GLY A 205 -0.77 12.17 7.14
CA GLY A 205 -0.87 13.62 7.23
C GLY A 205 -0.27 14.23 8.49
N ASP A 206 0.36 13.43 9.38
CA ASP A 206 0.86 13.88 10.68
C ASP A 206 2.40 13.86 10.81
N GLY A 207 3.11 13.64 9.70
CA GLY A 207 4.57 13.75 9.64
C GLY A 207 5.33 12.53 10.17
N ARG A 208 4.68 11.40 10.47
CA ARG A 208 5.36 10.20 10.95
C ARG A 208 6.13 9.51 9.84
N ASP A 209 7.44 9.37 10.03
CA ASP A 209 8.36 8.68 9.12
C ASP A 209 9.30 7.74 9.90
N PRO A 210 8.79 6.62 10.44
CA PRO A 210 9.59 5.73 11.28
C PRO A 210 10.72 4.99 10.55
N LEU A 211 10.71 4.98 9.20
CA LEU A 211 11.74 4.34 8.38
C LEU A 211 12.74 5.35 7.79
N GLY A 212 12.48 6.66 7.90
CA GLY A 212 13.32 7.69 7.28
C GLY A 212 13.20 7.67 5.74
N GLU A 213 12.04 7.30 5.20
CA GLU A 213 11.83 7.13 3.76
C GLU A 213 11.07 8.30 3.11
N ASN A 214 10.71 9.32 3.89
CA ASN A 214 10.07 10.50 3.33
C ASN A 214 11.05 11.28 2.44
N ILE A 215 10.62 11.53 1.21
CA ILE A 215 11.42 12.26 0.20
C ILE A 215 10.98 13.70 0.02
N PHE A 216 9.92 14.10 0.71
CA PHE A 216 9.42 15.48 0.70
C PHE A 216 9.99 16.24 1.90
N GLY A 217 10.52 17.43 1.65
CA GLY A 217 11.00 18.30 2.74
C GLY A 217 9.86 18.63 3.69
N GLN A 218 10.00 18.26 4.96
CA GLN A 218 9.10 18.76 5.99
C GLN A 218 9.40 20.26 6.20
N LYS A 219 8.39 21.13 6.08
CA LYS A 219 8.50 22.44 6.72
C LYS A 219 8.65 22.19 8.22
N PRO A 220 9.64 22.80 8.89
CA PRO A 220 9.72 22.71 10.35
C PRO A 220 8.37 23.13 10.92
N MET A 221 7.79 22.26 11.76
CA MET A 221 6.58 22.61 12.50
C MET A 221 6.88 23.96 13.18
N ALA A 222 6.04 24.97 12.90
CA ALA A 222 6.12 26.21 13.64
C ALA A 222 5.97 25.84 15.11
N GLU A 223 7.00 26.13 15.91
CA GLU A 223 6.94 25.96 17.35
C GLU A 223 5.67 26.67 17.83
N ALA A 224 4.76 25.91 18.43
CA ALA A 224 3.58 26.47 19.07
C ALA A 224 4.08 27.31 20.25
N LEU A 225 4.03 28.66 20.09
CA LEU A 225 4.26 29.62 21.12
C LEU A 225 3.14 29.58 22.18
#